data_a43302d2b006b88ff2f9ce2e3847c7f7
#
_entry.id   a43302d2b006b88ff2f9ce2e3847c7f7
#
_cell.length_a   1.000
_cell.length_b   1.000
_cell.length_c   1.000
_cell.angle_alpha   90.00
_cell.angle_beta   90.00
_cell.angle_gamma   90.00
#
_symmetry.space_group_name_H-M   'P 1'
#
loop_
_entity.id
_entity.type
_entity.pdbx_description
1 polymer ?
#
loop_
_entity_poly.entity_id
_entity_poly.type
_entity_poly.pdbx_seq_one_letter_code
_entity_poly.pdbx_strand_id
1 'polypeptide(L)'
;MITDFLNIKKFQLFILLFLSGLLSFAQANKVFVRTNENGSTLVVNGEKIMINGMNWDVIPIGKDAVSANFWKSSDKTIKLGLDHEMSLLKDMNMNTIRHYSDIPAKWIQYIYENYGIYTMINHSFGRYGMTVDEEWKPITDYSNSKMQEILLSEIETMVSDYKNTPGLLLYLLGNENNYGLFWSGSETEDFPEEESKKEAVGEKYGRPMYKLMNMAAKKIKELD
;
A
#
# COMPACT_ATOMS: atom_id res chain seq x y z
N MET A 1 -54.51 26.35 -6.99
CA MET A 1 -54.52 24.87 -6.91
C MET A 1 -53.56 24.18 -7.89
N ILE A 2 -53.48 24.53 -9.19
CA ILE A 2 -52.53 23.89 -10.15
C ILE A 2 -51.09 24.38 -9.96
N THR A 3 -50.88 25.65 -9.59
CA THR A 3 -49.56 26.24 -9.30
C THR A 3 -48.88 25.68 -8.06
N ASP A 4 -49.65 25.34 -7.05
CA ASP A 4 -49.12 24.79 -5.78
C ASP A 4 -48.64 23.36 -5.96
N PHE A 5 -49.29 22.57 -6.80
CA PHE A 5 -48.90 21.20 -7.12
C PHE A 5 -47.57 21.11 -7.93
N LEU A 6 -47.35 22.08 -8.80
CA LEU A 6 -46.09 22.19 -9.58
C LEU A 6 -44.90 22.59 -8.70
N ASN A 7 -45.13 23.44 -7.70
CA ASN A 7 -44.09 23.86 -6.77
C ASN A 7 -43.69 22.73 -5.80
N ILE A 8 -44.66 21.93 -5.33
CA ILE A 8 -44.37 20.76 -4.48
C ILE A 8 -43.55 19.70 -5.24
N LYS A 9 -43.88 19.42 -6.50
CA LYS A 9 -43.10 18.47 -7.33
C LYS A 9 -41.68 18.95 -7.61
N LYS A 10 -41.49 20.26 -7.87
CA LYS A 10 -40.17 20.85 -8.05
C LYS A 10 -39.35 20.80 -6.76
N PHE A 11 -39.97 21.06 -5.62
CA PHE A 11 -39.31 20.97 -4.31
C PHE A 11 -38.95 19.54 -3.95
N GLN A 12 -39.82 18.56 -4.21
CA GLN A 12 -39.51 17.14 -4.02
C GLN A 12 -38.39 16.66 -4.95
N LEU A 13 -38.35 17.10 -6.20
CA LEU A 13 -37.27 16.78 -7.13
C LEU A 13 -35.94 17.40 -6.69
N PHE A 14 -35.95 18.59 -6.13
CA PHE A 14 -34.76 19.27 -5.61
C PHE A 14 -34.22 18.57 -4.36
N ILE A 15 -35.10 18.10 -3.47
CA ILE A 15 -34.71 17.29 -2.27
C ILE A 15 -34.15 15.94 -2.70
N LEU A 16 -34.70 15.26 -3.71
CA LEU A 16 -34.19 14.00 -4.22
C LEU A 16 -32.79 14.16 -4.85
N LEU A 17 -32.58 15.24 -5.61
CA LEU A 17 -31.27 15.57 -6.19
C LEU A 17 -30.24 15.96 -5.12
N PHE A 18 -30.68 16.63 -4.06
CA PHE A 18 -29.80 16.99 -2.93
C PHE A 18 -29.44 15.79 -2.05
N LEU A 19 -30.39 14.86 -1.84
CA LEU A 19 -30.12 13.60 -1.11
C LEU A 19 -29.25 12.63 -1.90
N SER A 20 -29.32 12.60 -3.24
CA SER A 20 -28.43 11.78 -4.07
C SER A 20 -26.98 12.28 -4.08
N GLY A 21 -26.76 13.58 -3.84
CA GLY A 21 -25.43 14.17 -3.68
C GLY A 21 -24.76 13.90 -2.32
N LEU A 22 -25.54 13.52 -1.30
CA LEU A 22 -25.03 13.31 0.06
C LEU A 22 -24.61 11.86 0.37
N LEU A 23 -24.81 10.92 -0.57
CA LEU A 23 -24.43 9.51 -0.40
C LEU A 23 -23.24 9.10 -1.27
N SER A 24 -22.38 10.06 -1.62
CA SER A 24 -21.08 9.70 -2.20
C SER A 24 -20.18 9.15 -1.08
N PHE A 25 -20.46 7.92 -0.62
CA PHE A 25 -19.44 7.17 0.11
C PHE A 25 -18.24 7.06 -0.82
N ALA A 26 -17.08 7.49 -0.35
CA ALA A 26 -15.87 7.31 -1.11
C ALA A 26 -15.72 5.80 -1.36
N GLN A 27 -15.83 5.43 -2.63
CA GLN A 27 -15.72 4.04 -3.07
C GLN A 27 -14.24 3.70 -3.22
N ALA A 28 -13.88 2.44 -2.98
CA ALA A 28 -12.56 1.91 -3.31
C ALA A 28 -12.21 2.21 -4.76
N ASN A 29 -10.95 2.55 -5.03
CA ASN A 29 -10.53 2.91 -6.38
C ASN A 29 -10.44 1.68 -7.27
N LYS A 30 -10.95 1.80 -8.50
CA LYS A 30 -10.73 0.78 -9.52
C LYS A 30 -9.41 1.06 -10.21
N VAL A 31 -8.40 0.22 -9.92
CA VAL A 31 -7.02 0.38 -10.40
C VAL A 31 -6.67 -0.77 -11.34
N PHE A 32 -6.12 -0.46 -12.51
CA PHE A 32 -5.64 -1.48 -13.45
C PHE A 32 -4.59 -0.91 -14.40
N VAL A 33 -3.82 -1.80 -15.01
CA VAL A 33 -2.88 -1.45 -16.08
C VAL A 33 -3.53 -1.75 -17.42
N ARG A 34 -3.60 -0.72 -18.28
CA ARG A 34 -4.02 -0.85 -19.69
C ARG A 34 -2.78 -0.96 -20.56
N THR A 35 -2.64 -2.05 -21.29
CA THR A 35 -1.55 -2.27 -22.23
C THR A 35 -2.08 -2.20 -23.66
N ASN A 36 -1.34 -1.51 -24.55
CA ASN A 36 -1.58 -1.44 -25.98
C ASN A 36 -0.23 -1.40 -26.72
N GLU A 37 -0.25 -1.19 -28.05
CA GLU A 37 0.94 -1.10 -28.89
C GLU A 37 1.94 0.00 -28.48
N ASN A 38 1.47 1.06 -27.79
CA ASN A 38 2.30 2.17 -27.32
C ASN A 38 2.83 1.96 -25.89
N GLY A 39 2.56 0.81 -25.26
CA GLY A 39 3.04 0.46 -23.92
C GLY A 39 1.93 0.30 -22.89
N SER A 40 2.32 0.36 -21.61
CA SER A 40 1.44 0.16 -20.47
C SER A 40 1.18 1.48 -19.74
N THR A 41 -0.07 1.67 -19.32
CA THR A 41 -0.52 2.88 -18.62
C THR A 41 -1.34 2.47 -17.39
N LEU A 42 -1.05 3.07 -16.23
CA LEU A 42 -1.87 2.94 -15.03
C LEU A 42 -3.16 3.73 -15.20
N VAL A 43 -4.28 3.10 -14.86
CA VAL A 43 -5.61 3.70 -14.94
C VAL A 43 -6.28 3.58 -13.58
N VAL A 44 -6.78 4.70 -13.06
CA VAL A 44 -7.49 4.77 -11.78
C VAL A 44 -8.85 5.41 -12.04
N ASN A 45 -9.92 4.72 -11.67
CA ASN A 45 -11.30 5.16 -11.88
C ASN A 45 -11.62 5.61 -13.33
N GLY A 46 -10.96 4.96 -14.30
CA GLY A 46 -11.13 5.25 -15.74
C GLY A 46 -10.15 6.28 -16.31
N GLU A 47 -9.46 7.05 -15.48
CA GLU A 47 -8.52 8.08 -15.87
C GLU A 47 -7.09 7.58 -15.88
N LYS A 48 -6.29 8.03 -16.86
CA LYS A 48 -4.85 7.75 -16.89
C LYS A 48 -4.14 8.51 -15.78
N ILE A 49 -3.28 7.85 -15.05
CA ILE A 49 -2.47 8.49 -14.02
C ILE A 49 -0.98 8.25 -14.26
N MET A 50 -0.19 9.32 -14.08
CA MET A 50 1.26 9.25 -13.92
C MET A 50 1.55 9.41 -12.43
N ILE A 51 2.26 8.45 -11.85
CA ILE A 51 2.67 8.54 -10.45
C ILE A 51 3.74 9.63 -10.32
N ASN A 52 3.42 10.67 -9.59
CA ASN A 52 4.36 11.68 -9.09
C ASN A 52 4.32 11.59 -7.56
N GLY A 53 5.23 10.81 -6.99
CA GLY A 53 5.14 10.43 -5.59
C GLY A 53 6.48 10.32 -4.89
N MET A 54 6.43 10.07 -3.59
CA MET A 54 7.61 9.86 -2.78
C MET A 54 7.38 8.81 -1.70
N ASN A 55 8.49 8.29 -1.17
CA ASN A 55 8.46 7.53 0.07
C ASN A 55 8.13 8.49 1.22
N TRP A 56 7.14 8.14 2.00
CA TRP A 56 6.69 8.96 3.11
C TRP A 56 6.36 8.09 4.32
N ASP A 57 6.97 8.42 5.44
CA ASP A 57 6.71 7.85 6.76
C ASP A 57 6.82 8.96 7.80
N VAL A 58 6.05 8.88 8.88
CA VAL A 58 6.11 9.85 9.96
C VAL A 58 6.95 9.32 11.11
N ILE A 59 8.10 9.94 11.30
CA ILE A 59 8.90 9.75 12.50
C ILE A 59 8.91 11.10 13.25
N PRO A 60 8.18 11.22 14.37
CA PRO A 60 8.16 12.47 15.13
C PRO A 60 9.57 12.89 15.56
N ILE A 61 9.85 14.20 15.52
CA ILE A 61 11.14 14.75 15.91
C ILE A 61 11.54 14.26 17.31
N GLY A 62 12.77 13.77 17.46
CA GLY A 62 13.30 13.24 18.71
C GLY A 62 12.90 11.80 19.03
N LYS A 63 12.29 11.10 18.07
CA LYS A 63 11.98 9.67 18.13
C LYS A 63 12.74 8.92 17.05
N ASP A 64 13.02 7.64 17.30
CA ASP A 64 13.51 6.71 16.29
C ASP A 64 12.35 5.90 15.67
N ALA A 65 12.61 5.23 14.55
CA ALA A 65 11.60 4.47 13.82
C ALA A 65 11.00 3.31 14.63
N VAL A 66 11.72 2.79 15.64
CA VAL A 66 11.27 1.66 16.46
C VAL A 66 10.36 2.13 17.58
N SER A 67 10.69 3.27 18.22
CA SER A 67 9.94 3.82 19.36
C SER A 67 8.79 4.74 18.97
N ALA A 68 8.77 5.24 17.74
CA ALA A 68 7.78 6.18 17.25
C ALA A 68 6.61 5.44 16.58
N ASN A 69 5.57 5.15 17.33
CA ASN A 69 4.32 4.74 16.69
C ASN A 69 3.37 5.93 16.59
N PHE A 70 3.52 6.71 15.50
CA PHE A 70 2.68 7.87 15.23
C PHE A 70 1.18 7.53 15.21
N TRP A 71 0.83 6.36 14.67
CA TRP A 71 -0.55 5.90 14.54
C TRP A 71 -1.24 5.56 15.87
N LYS A 72 -0.48 5.45 16.97
CA LYS A 72 -1.02 5.33 18.34
C LYS A 72 -1.33 6.67 18.99
N SER A 73 -1.02 7.78 18.35
CA SER A 73 -1.37 9.11 18.85
C SER A 73 -2.88 9.36 18.78
N SER A 74 -3.33 10.45 19.40
CA SER A 74 -4.74 10.86 19.26
C SER A 74 -5.08 11.23 17.81
N ASP A 75 -6.31 11.02 17.38
CA ASP A 75 -6.77 11.41 16.04
C ASP A 75 -6.52 12.88 15.74
N LYS A 76 -6.60 13.75 16.76
CA LYS A 76 -6.27 15.16 16.63
C LYS A 76 -4.80 15.39 16.29
N THR A 77 -3.89 14.69 16.96
CA THR A 77 -2.45 14.78 16.70
C THR A 77 -2.11 14.25 15.31
N ILE A 78 -2.69 13.11 14.94
CA ILE A 78 -2.48 12.50 13.62
C ILE A 78 -2.97 13.43 12.52
N LYS A 79 -4.17 14.00 12.65
CA LYS A 79 -4.70 14.96 11.67
C LYS A 79 -3.80 16.18 11.50
N LEU A 80 -3.33 16.77 12.60
CA LEU A 80 -2.42 17.92 12.52
C LEU A 80 -1.13 17.59 11.76
N GLY A 81 -0.55 16.41 12.00
CA GLY A 81 0.63 15.96 11.26
C GLY A 81 0.32 15.72 9.78
N LEU A 82 -0.76 15.00 9.48
CA LEU A 82 -1.17 14.74 8.11
C LEU A 82 -1.51 16.02 7.36
N ASP A 83 -2.25 16.94 7.98
CA ASP A 83 -2.64 18.21 7.36
C ASP A 83 -1.41 19.05 6.98
N HIS A 84 -0.41 19.07 7.84
CA HIS A 84 0.84 19.76 7.54
C HIS A 84 1.61 19.09 6.39
N GLU A 85 1.90 17.80 6.51
CA GLU A 85 2.73 17.07 5.55
C GLU A 85 2.05 16.93 4.18
N MET A 86 0.77 16.56 4.16
CA MET A 86 0.05 16.35 2.90
C MET A 86 -0.19 17.66 2.14
N SER A 87 -0.34 18.80 2.86
CA SER A 87 -0.39 20.11 2.21
C SER A 87 0.92 20.42 1.48
N LEU A 88 2.06 20.18 2.10
CA LEU A 88 3.37 20.37 1.47
C LEU A 88 3.54 19.47 0.23
N LEU A 89 3.13 18.19 0.33
CA LEU A 89 3.19 17.26 -0.80
C LEU A 89 2.28 17.71 -1.96
N LYS A 90 1.10 18.21 -1.64
CA LYS A 90 0.18 18.75 -2.63
C LYS A 90 0.74 20.00 -3.33
N ASP A 91 1.36 20.90 -2.58
CA ASP A 91 2.04 22.10 -3.13
C ASP A 91 3.21 21.72 -4.05
N MET A 92 3.87 20.59 -3.77
CA MET A 92 4.89 19.99 -4.65
C MET A 92 4.29 19.22 -5.84
N ASN A 93 2.96 19.25 -6.03
CA ASN A 93 2.23 18.52 -7.05
C ASN A 93 2.40 16.99 -6.96
N MET A 94 2.61 16.46 -5.75
CA MET A 94 2.63 15.01 -5.52
C MET A 94 1.20 14.46 -5.50
N ASN A 95 1.00 13.30 -6.11
CA ASN A 95 -0.28 12.61 -6.16
C ASN A 95 -0.26 11.24 -5.49
N THR A 96 0.90 10.78 -5.02
CA THR A 96 1.05 9.45 -4.45
C THR A 96 2.12 9.43 -3.37
N ILE A 97 1.87 8.69 -2.31
CA ILE A 97 2.87 8.32 -1.30
C ILE A 97 3.07 6.80 -1.28
N ARG A 98 4.30 6.37 -1.01
CA ARG A 98 4.63 4.99 -0.64
C ARG A 98 4.92 4.93 0.84
N HIS A 99 4.17 4.10 1.55
CA HIS A 99 4.28 3.92 3.00
C HIS A 99 4.83 2.54 3.34
N TYR A 100 5.78 2.47 4.26
CA TYR A 100 6.51 1.25 4.62
C TYR A 100 5.95 0.53 5.85
N SER A 101 5.19 1.22 6.67
CA SER A 101 4.62 0.71 7.91
C SER A 101 3.09 0.68 7.88
N ASP A 102 2.49 0.16 8.94
CA ASP A 102 1.05 -0.08 9.03
C ASP A 102 0.25 1.23 9.20
N ILE A 103 0.04 1.96 8.12
CA ILE A 103 -0.88 3.10 8.11
C ILE A 103 -2.32 2.58 8.23
N PRO A 104 -3.10 2.97 9.25
CA PRO A 104 -4.49 2.53 9.33
C PRO A 104 -5.32 2.99 8.14
N ALA A 105 -6.19 2.11 7.62
CA ALA A 105 -7.01 2.36 6.42
C ALA A 105 -7.78 3.70 6.47
N LYS A 106 -8.31 4.08 7.65
CA LYS A 106 -9.00 5.36 7.84
C LYS A 106 -8.15 6.58 7.50
N TRP A 107 -6.81 6.49 7.65
CA TRP A 107 -5.91 7.59 7.34
C TRP A 107 -5.53 7.63 5.87
N ILE A 108 -5.49 6.50 5.19
CA ILE A 108 -5.40 6.43 3.72
C ILE A 108 -6.61 7.15 3.11
N GLN A 109 -7.80 6.81 3.57
CA GLN A 109 -9.03 7.47 3.15
C GLN A 109 -9.01 8.97 3.44
N TYR A 110 -8.61 9.37 4.65
CA TYR A 110 -8.49 10.78 5.03
C TYR A 110 -7.55 11.57 4.11
N ILE A 111 -6.38 11.03 3.83
CA ILE A 111 -5.38 11.63 2.93
C ILE A 111 -5.98 11.79 1.52
N TYR A 112 -6.62 10.75 1.01
CA TYR A 112 -7.22 10.79 -0.32
C TYR A 112 -8.37 11.79 -0.42
N GLU A 113 -9.30 11.78 0.53
CA GLU A 113 -10.48 12.65 0.50
C GLU A 113 -10.12 14.14 0.66
N ASN A 114 -9.09 14.46 1.43
CA ASN A 114 -8.74 15.86 1.71
C ASN A 114 -7.65 16.42 0.78
N TYR A 115 -6.76 15.56 0.27
CA TYR A 115 -5.58 16.01 -0.50
C TYR A 115 -5.52 15.43 -1.92
N GLY A 116 -6.32 14.42 -2.25
CA GLY A 116 -6.29 13.73 -3.54
C GLY A 116 -5.00 12.91 -3.74
N ILE A 117 -4.31 12.58 -2.65
CA ILE A 117 -3.06 11.81 -2.68
C ILE A 117 -3.38 10.34 -2.46
N TYR A 118 -2.95 9.49 -3.38
CA TYR A 118 -3.06 8.04 -3.28
C TYR A 118 -1.97 7.45 -2.39
N THR A 119 -2.24 6.29 -1.80
CA THR A 119 -1.28 5.55 -0.97
C THR A 119 -0.95 4.20 -1.59
N MET A 120 0.34 3.90 -1.72
CA MET A 120 0.85 2.57 -1.97
C MET A 120 1.32 1.98 -0.64
N ILE A 121 0.81 0.81 -0.26
CA ILE A 121 1.22 0.13 0.97
C ILE A 121 2.26 -0.95 0.68
N ASN A 122 3.27 -1.04 1.53
CA ASN A 122 4.39 -1.96 1.36
C ASN A 122 4.37 -3.05 2.43
N HIS A 123 4.41 -4.30 1.99
CA HIS A 123 4.67 -5.45 2.86
C HIS A 123 6.15 -5.82 2.75
N SER A 124 6.86 -5.98 3.86
CA SER A 124 8.31 -6.28 3.87
C SER A 124 8.64 -7.61 3.19
N PHE A 125 7.68 -8.51 3.14
CA PHE A 125 7.78 -9.84 2.55
C PHE A 125 8.99 -10.63 3.07
N GLY A 126 9.20 -10.56 4.39
CA GLY A 126 10.28 -11.27 5.07
C GLY A 126 11.68 -10.67 4.87
N ARG A 127 11.83 -9.46 4.28
CA ARG A 127 13.13 -8.83 4.01
C ARG A 127 14.01 -8.73 5.24
N TYR A 128 13.43 -8.43 6.38
CA TYR A 128 14.13 -8.18 7.64
C TYR A 128 14.02 -9.33 8.63
N GLY A 129 13.64 -10.52 8.17
CA GLY A 129 13.36 -11.67 9.03
C GLY A 129 11.87 -11.79 9.36
N MET A 130 11.54 -12.82 10.14
CA MET A 130 10.17 -13.11 10.55
C MET A 130 10.12 -13.99 11.81
N THR A 131 9.00 -13.97 12.51
CA THR A 131 8.77 -14.86 13.66
C THR A 131 8.16 -16.18 13.18
N VAL A 132 8.77 -17.29 13.58
CA VAL A 132 8.31 -18.66 13.31
C VAL A 132 8.32 -19.43 14.62
N ASP A 133 7.18 -20.01 15.01
CA ASP A 133 7.06 -20.72 16.30
C ASP A 133 7.52 -19.90 17.51
N GLU A 134 7.10 -18.63 17.58
CA GLU A 134 7.47 -17.68 18.63
C GLU A 134 8.96 -17.30 18.67
N GLU A 135 9.76 -17.82 17.73
CA GLU A 135 11.18 -17.52 17.62
C GLU A 135 11.46 -16.59 16.43
N TRP A 136 12.24 -15.54 16.68
CA TRP A 136 12.69 -14.64 15.62
C TRP A 136 13.74 -15.30 14.72
N LYS A 137 13.47 -15.35 13.42
CA LYS A 137 14.40 -15.81 12.39
C LYS A 137 14.87 -14.58 11.59
N PRO A 138 16.15 -14.20 11.71
CA PRO A 138 16.68 -13.01 11.03
C PRO A 138 16.76 -13.18 9.51
N ILE A 139 16.79 -14.42 9.03
CA ILE A 139 16.84 -14.75 7.60
C ILE A 139 15.58 -15.52 7.23
N THR A 140 14.89 -15.02 6.20
CA THR A 140 13.72 -15.69 5.64
C THR A 140 14.15 -16.72 4.61
N ASP A 141 13.90 -18.00 4.89
CA ASP A 141 14.04 -19.07 3.92
C ASP A 141 12.77 -19.22 3.10
N TYR A 142 12.73 -18.60 1.94
CA TYR A 142 11.59 -18.67 1.02
C TYR A 142 11.30 -20.06 0.45
N SER A 143 12.15 -21.05 0.68
CA SER A 143 11.90 -22.46 0.36
C SER A 143 11.20 -23.22 1.48
N ASN A 144 11.23 -22.70 2.71
CA ASN A 144 10.58 -23.29 3.87
C ASN A 144 9.06 -23.12 3.79
N SER A 145 8.33 -24.24 3.80
CA SER A 145 6.87 -24.26 3.64
C SER A 145 6.13 -23.47 4.73
N LYS A 146 6.62 -23.50 5.97
CA LYS A 146 6.01 -22.78 7.08
C LYS A 146 6.17 -21.26 6.94
N MET A 147 7.36 -20.80 6.54
CA MET A 147 7.61 -19.38 6.26
C MET A 147 6.78 -18.89 5.06
N GLN A 148 6.62 -19.73 4.02
CA GLN A 148 5.74 -19.43 2.90
C GLN A 148 4.27 -19.26 3.35
N GLU A 149 3.78 -20.18 4.19
CA GLU A 149 2.41 -20.12 4.72
C GLU A 149 2.16 -18.86 5.54
N ILE A 150 3.10 -18.50 6.42
CA ILE A 150 3.02 -17.27 7.22
C ILE A 150 2.95 -16.05 6.29
N LEU A 151 3.87 -15.92 5.34
CA LEU A 151 3.93 -14.77 4.43
C LEU A 151 2.66 -14.66 3.56
N LEU A 152 2.11 -15.77 3.09
CA LEU A 152 0.86 -15.75 2.32
C LEU A 152 -0.33 -15.37 3.21
N SER A 153 -0.37 -15.81 4.47
CA SER A 153 -1.41 -15.42 5.43
C SER A 153 -1.33 -13.94 5.79
N GLU A 154 -0.13 -13.38 5.95
CA GLU A 154 0.07 -11.94 6.16
C GLU A 154 -0.43 -11.12 4.98
N ILE A 155 -0.20 -11.58 3.74
CA ILE A 155 -0.71 -10.95 2.52
C ILE A 155 -2.25 -11.00 2.47
N GLU A 156 -2.87 -12.13 2.80
CA GLU A 156 -4.32 -12.23 2.86
C GLU A 156 -4.92 -11.26 3.88
N THR A 157 -4.30 -11.14 5.05
CA THR A 157 -4.70 -10.20 6.10
C THR A 157 -4.58 -8.77 5.59
N MET A 158 -3.43 -8.41 5.01
CA MET A 158 -3.23 -7.07 4.43
C MET A 158 -4.32 -6.74 3.40
N VAL A 159 -4.60 -7.64 2.46
CA VAL A 159 -5.65 -7.38 1.45
C VAL A 159 -7.03 -7.26 2.11
N SER A 160 -7.35 -8.12 3.06
CA SER A 160 -8.62 -8.05 3.81
C SER A 160 -8.83 -6.69 4.48
N ASP A 161 -7.77 -6.14 5.06
CA ASP A 161 -7.82 -4.89 5.82
C ASP A 161 -7.92 -3.65 4.92
N TYR A 162 -7.37 -3.71 3.70
CA TYR A 162 -7.20 -2.51 2.88
C TYR A 162 -8.02 -2.48 1.58
N LYS A 163 -8.46 -3.60 1.00
CA LYS A 163 -9.07 -3.67 -0.34
C LYS A 163 -10.25 -2.72 -0.60
N ASN A 164 -10.98 -2.33 0.44
CA ASN A 164 -12.12 -1.43 0.31
C ASN A 164 -11.78 0.03 0.67
N THR A 165 -10.50 0.36 0.80
CA THR A 165 -10.06 1.67 1.28
C THR A 165 -9.98 2.67 0.13
N PRO A 166 -10.77 3.75 0.13
CA PRO A 166 -10.60 4.84 -0.81
C PRO A 166 -9.19 5.43 -0.71
N GLY A 167 -8.56 5.67 -1.86
CA GLY A 167 -7.18 6.18 -1.90
C GLY A 167 -6.10 5.11 -1.91
N LEU A 168 -6.41 3.84 -1.65
CA LEU A 168 -5.45 2.77 -1.89
C LEU A 168 -5.17 2.66 -3.39
N LEU A 169 -3.88 2.63 -3.76
CA LEU A 169 -3.47 2.55 -5.17
C LEU A 169 -2.87 1.20 -5.51
N LEU A 170 -1.91 0.73 -4.75
CA LEU A 170 -1.16 -0.50 -5.03
C LEU A 170 -0.72 -1.19 -3.75
N TYR A 171 -0.60 -2.52 -3.83
CA TYR A 171 0.13 -3.35 -2.88
C TYR A 171 1.54 -3.59 -3.40
N LEU A 172 2.55 -3.35 -2.60
CA LEU A 172 3.95 -3.57 -2.93
C LEU A 172 4.48 -4.77 -2.14
N LEU A 173 5.00 -5.77 -2.86
CA LEU A 173 5.55 -7.00 -2.30
C LEU A 173 7.07 -6.87 -2.14
N GLY A 174 7.49 -6.47 -0.96
CA GLY A 174 8.89 -6.35 -0.61
C GLY A 174 9.49 -4.96 -0.80
N ASN A 175 10.66 -4.81 -0.22
CA ASN A 175 11.57 -3.70 -0.40
C ASN A 175 12.98 -4.27 -0.36
N GLU A 176 13.71 -4.17 -1.46
CA GLU A 176 15.11 -4.63 -1.54
C GLU A 176 15.33 -6.10 -1.16
N ASN A 177 14.33 -6.96 -1.31
CA ASN A 177 14.42 -8.37 -0.90
C ASN A 177 15.53 -9.14 -1.64
N ASN A 178 15.95 -8.65 -2.80
CA ASN A 178 17.07 -9.20 -3.56
C ASN A 178 18.43 -8.97 -2.89
N TYR A 179 18.60 -7.97 -2.05
CA TYR A 179 19.86 -7.73 -1.35
C TYR A 179 20.23 -8.88 -0.40
N GLY A 180 19.27 -9.52 0.25
CA GLY A 180 19.50 -10.65 1.15
C GLY A 180 19.78 -11.98 0.45
N LEU A 181 19.71 -12.07 -0.87
CA LEU A 181 19.87 -13.33 -1.60
C LEU A 181 21.30 -13.91 -1.58
N PHE A 182 22.28 -13.06 -1.36
CA PHE A 182 23.70 -13.41 -1.37
C PHE A 182 24.32 -13.45 0.03
N TRP A 183 23.56 -13.15 1.07
CA TRP A 183 24.08 -12.94 2.43
C TRP A 183 23.61 -14.02 3.39
N SER A 184 24.49 -14.41 4.30
CA SER A 184 24.15 -15.30 5.40
C SER A 184 23.44 -14.58 6.56
N GLY A 185 23.29 -13.28 6.50
CA GLY A 185 22.57 -12.44 7.45
C GLY A 185 21.85 -11.30 6.75
N SER A 186 20.82 -10.74 7.38
CA SER A 186 19.90 -9.79 6.77
C SER A 186 20.55 -8.47 6.32
N GLU A 187 21.74 -8.14 6.80
CA GLU A 187 22.39 -6.85 6.53
C GLU A 187 23.92 -6.93 6.41
N THR A 188 24.48 -8.12 6.24
CA THR A 188 25.93 -8.26 6.03
C THR A 188 26.24 -8.20 4.54
N GLU A 189 27.22 -7.39 4.17
CA GLU A 189 27.67 -7.21 2.79
C GLU A 189 28.66 -8.29 2.31
N ASP A 190 28.61 -9.48 2.89
CA ASP A 190 29.51 -10.59 2.55
C ASP A 190 29.09 -11.25 1.24
N PHE A 191 29.45 -10.63 0.12
CA PHE A 191 29.29 -11.23 -1.19
C PHE A 191 30.36 -12.30 -1.41
N PRO A 192 30.01 -13.46 -1.99
CA PRO A 192 31.00 -14.39 -2.46
C PRO A 192 31.96 -13.70 -3.44
N GLU A 193 33.26 -13.88 -3.28
CA GLU A 193 34.27 -13.26 -4.16
C GLU A 193 34.17 -13.76 -5.61
N GLU A 194 33.79 -15.02 -5.80
CA GLU A 194 33.69 -15.64 -7.12
C GLU A 194 32.30 -15.43 -7.75
N GLU A 195 32.25 -14.89 -8.98
CA GLU A 195 31.01 -14.61 -9.70
C GLU A 195 30.12 -15.85 -9.91
N SER A 196 30.74 -17.02 -10.19
CA SER A 196 30.03 -18.29 -10.31
C SER A 196 29.31 -18.71 -9.04
N LYS A 197 29.88 -18.40 -7.87
CA LYS A 197 29.23 -18.65 -6.57
C LYS A 197 28.08 -17.68 -6.29
N LYS A 198 28.20 -16.41 -6.70
CA LYS A 198 27.13 -15.42 -6.61
C LYS A 198 25.92 -15.87 -7.42
N GLU A 199 26.12 -16.31 -8.66
CA GLU A 199 25.04 -16.78 -9.53
C GLU A 199 24.32 -18.00 -8.91
N ALA A 200 25.07 -19.00 -8.45
CA ALA A 200 24.51 -20.21 -7.85
C ALA A 200 23.71 -19.91 -6.57
N VAL A 201 24.21 -19.00 -5.70
CA VAL A 201 23.52 -18.57 -4.48
C VAL A 201 22.27 -17.75 -4.85
N GLY A 202 22.41 -16.82 -5.79
CA GLY A 202 21.29 -16.01 -6.28
C GLY A 202 20.15 -16.86 -6.85
N GLU A 203 20.48 -17.89 -7.63
CA GLU A 203 19.49 -18.79 -8.19
C GLU A 203 18.82 -19.64 -7.11
N LYS A 204 19.60 -20.18 -6.17
CA LYS A 204 19.11 -21.00 -5.05
C LYS A 204 18.09 -20.26 -4.19
N TYR A 205 18.34 -19.02 -3.84
CA TYR A 205 17.46 -18.23 -2.94
C TYR A 205 16.47 -17.35 -3.71
N GLY A 206 16.85 -16.82 -4.85
CA GLY A 206 15.99 -15.96 -5.67
C GLY A 206 14.82 -16.70 -6.28
N ARG A 207 15.03 -17.91 -6.79
CA ARG A 207 13.98 -18.69 -7.43
C ARG A 207 12.79 -18.98 -6.49
N PRO A 208 12.96 -19.47 -5.26
CA PRO A 208 11.86 -19.63 -4.31
C PRO A 208 11.19 -18.31 -3.94
N MET A 209 11.96 -17.25 -3.71
CA MET A 209 11.44 -15.92 -3.37
C MET A 209 10.51 -15.37 -4.46
N TYR A 210 10.97 -15.32 -5.71
CA TYR A 210 10.13 -14.81 -6.81
C TYR A 210 8.94 -15.70 -7.12
N LYS A 211 9.08 -17.03 -6.93
CA LYS A 211 7.94 -17.94 -7.02
C LYS A 211 6.88 -17.60 -5.98
N LEU A 212 7.29 -17.38 -4.73
CA LEU A 212 6.37 -17.02 -3.65
C LEU A 212 5.74 -15.64 -3.87
N MET A 213 6.52 -14.64 -4.31
CA MET A 213 5.99 -13.32 -4.69
C MET A 213 4.93 -13.43 -5.79
N ASN A 214 5.15 -14.30 -6.77
CA ASN A 214 4.16 -14.54 -7.82
C ASN A 214 2.88 -15.21 -7.27
N MET A 215 3.01 -16.13 -6.32
CA MET A 215 1.86 -16.72 -5.64
C MET A 215 1.09 -15.68 -4.82
N ALA A 216 1.80 -14.82 -4.09
CA ALA A 216 1.21 -13.70 -3.34
C ALA A 216 0.49 -12.71 -4.27
N ALA A 217 1.10 -12.34 -5.39
CA ALA A 217 0.47 -11.46 -6.38
C ALA A 217 -0.81 -12.07 -6.99
N LYS A 218 -0.83 -13.38 -7.24
CA LYS A 218 -2.05 -14.09 -7.65
C LYS A 218 -3.12 -14.02 -6.57
N LYS A 219 -2.77 -14.30 -5.32
CA LYS A 219 -3.68 -14.26 -4.19
C LYS A 219 -4.28 -12.86 -4.00
N ILE A 220 -3.48 -11.80 -4.12
CA ILE A 220 -3.99 -10.42 -4.08
C ILE A 220 -5.06 -10.21 -5.14
N LYS A 221 -4.79 -10.58 -6.40
CA LYS A 221 -5.74 -10.43 -7.53
C LYS A 221 -7.00 -11.29 -7.42
N GLU A 222 -6.99 -12.33 -6.60
CA GLU A 222 -8.16 -13.15 -6.31
C GLU A 222 -9.06 -12.53 -5.23
N LEU A 223 -8.47 -11.70 -4.36
CA LEU A 223 -9.13 -11.13 -3.18
C LEU A 223 -9.59 -9.68 -3.39
N ASP A 224 -8.98 -8.95 -4.34
CA ASP A 224 -9.23 -7.53 -4.63
C ASP A 224 -9.36 -7.23 -6.14
#